data_b8ebf7c5f703ed093bd01c962fd957ac
#
_entry.id   b8ebf7c5f703ed093bd01c962fd957ac
#
_cell.length_a   1.000
_cell.length_b   1.000
_cell.length_c   1.000
_cell.angle_alpha   90.00
_cell.angle_beta   90.00
_cell.angle_gamma   90.00
#
_symmetry.space_group_name_H-M   'P 1'
#
loop_
_entity.id
_entity.type
_entity.pdbx_description
1 polymer ?
#
loop_
_entity_poly.entity_id
_entity_poly.type
_entity_poly.pdbx_seq_one_letter_code
_entity_poly.pdbx_strand_id
1 'polypeptide(L)'
;MKIALAQLNYHIGNFEYNTHKIIDHIEQAKIQGVDLIVFAELAVCGYPPRDFLEFDEFIELCEKSAQQIAEHCKGIACIVGLPVKNDVLAGKDLYNAAYFIEDGRLKRVVKKALLPNYDVFDEYRYFEPASHFECIDFQGIKIAVTICEDLWNINNNPLYIASPMDELIRQKPKLMINIAASPFSYCHDEERVVVLSDNARKYNLPLLYVNQVGAQTEIIFDGGSLAFDAKGNLIDEMPYFKEALRVYEFEDNRIKGYVPMQHQAIPDIEQIHQALVMGIKDYFAKSGFSKAVLGLSGGIDSAIVCALACRALGPENVMAVLMPSKYSSDHSIQDALDLVKNIGCEHEVIPIKEAADAFDNMMAPAFKDLPFNLTEENIQARCRGIVVMAMSNKFGYILLNTSNKSECAVGYGTLYGDMCGAIGVIGDVYKTQVYQLANYINKDGIVIPENSIVKPPSAELRPGQKDSDSLPDYDILDKILFQYIEQKQSSSAIIAQGYDEGLVRRIIKMVNTAEFKRYQTPPILRVSPKAFGMGRRMPIVGKYLS
;
A
#
# COMPACT_ATOMS: atom_id res chain seq x y z
N MET A 1 18.34 28.91 11.38
CA MET A 1 18.55 27.46 11.24
C MET A 1 17.81 26.97 10.01
N LYS A 2 18.52 26.28 9.11
CA LYS A 2 17.91 25.65 7.93
C LYS A 2 17.71 24.16 8.19
N ILE A 3 16.49 23.66 7.94
CA ILE A 3 16.10 22.27 8.16
C ILE A 3 15.65 21.67 6.84
N ALA A 4 16.22 20.53 6.46
CA ALA A 4 15.78 19.77 5.29
C ALA A 4 14.94 18.56 5.69
N LEU A 5 13.81 18.34 5.01
CA LEU A 5 13.05 17.10 5.07
C LEU A 5 13.36 16.26 3.84
N ALA A 6 13.76 15.01 4.06
CA ALA A 6 14.11 14.05 3.01
C ALA A 6 13.04 12.96 2.90
N GLN A 7 12.10 13.15 1.98
CA GLN A 7 11.04 12.19 1.63
C GLN A 7 11.59 11.22 0.59
N LEU A 8 11.99 10.03 1.02
CA LEU A 8 12.71 9.07 0.18
C LEU A 8 12.06 7.69 0.16
N ASN A 9 12.38 6.93 -0.88
CA ASN A 9 11.98 5.54 -1.06
C ASN A 9 13.10 4.62 -0.55
N TYR A 10 12.84 3.91 0.53
CA TYR A 10 13.76 2.94 1.12
C TYR A 10 13.44 1.52 0.68
N HIS A 11 14.39 0.61 0.83
CA HIS A 11 14.23 -0.81 0.54
C HIS A 11 14.51 -1.63 1.80
N ILE A 12 13.54 -2.44 2.26
CA ILE A 12 13.69 -3.24 3.49
C ILE A 12 14.91 -4.15 3.39
N GLY A 13 15.80 -4.05 4.38
CA GLY A 13 17.01 -4.88 4.51
C GLY A 13 18.12 -4.54 3.51
N ASN A 14 17.94 -3.61 2.61
CA ASN A 14 19.01 -3.19 1.69
C ASN A 14 19.83 -2.05 2.31
N PHE A 15 20.65 -2.41 3.30
CA PHE A 15 21.44 -1.46 4.09
C PHE A 15 22.39 -0.62 3.25
N GLU A 16 23.06 -1.23 2.27
CA GLU A 16 23.97 -0.51 1.37
C GLU A 16 23.25 0.58 0.60
N TYR A 17 22.13 0.24 -0.05
CA TYR A 17 21.34 1.19 -0.82
C TYR A 17 20.78 2.32 0.05
N ASN A 18 20.16 1.99 1.19
CA ASN A 18 19.56 2.99 2.07
C ASN A 18 20.63 3.91 2.67
N THR A 19 21.76 3.36 3.11
CA THR A 19 22.86 4.13 3.70
C THR A 19 23.48 5.10 2.68
N HIS A 20 23.79 4.65 1.47
CA HIS A 20 24.30 5.52 0.40
C HIS A 20 23.31 6.61 0.06
N LYS A 21 22.02 6.28 -0.09
CA LYS A 21 20.96 7.26 -0.37
C LYS A 21 20.85 8.33 0.71
N ILE A 22 20.92 7.95 1.99
CA ILE A 22 20.91 8.88 3.12
C ILE A 22 22.15 9.78 3.06
N ILE A 23 23.34 9.22 2.86
CA ILE A 23 24.60 9.95 2.75
C ILE A 23 24.56 10.97 1.60
N ASP A 24 24.10 10.56 0.42
CA ASP A 24 24.01 11.43 -0.76
C ASP A 24 23.12 12.66 -0.47
N HIS A 25 22.00 12.46 0.26
CA HIS A 25 21.13 13.58 0.64
C HIS A 25 21.73 14.45 1.76
N ILE A 26 22.53 13.89 2.67
CA ILE A 26 23.32 14.66 3.63
C ILE A 26 24.31 15.58 2.89
N GLU A 27 25.05 15.04 1.92
CA GLU A 27 26.01 15.83 1.15
C GLU A 27 25.31 16.91 0.29
N GLN A 28 24.17 16.60 -0.31
CA GLN A 28 23.35 17.61 -1.01
C GLN A 28 22.86 18.72 -0.07
N ALA A 29 22.44 18.37 1.15
CA ALA A 29 21.98 19.32 2.15
C ALA A 29 23.12 20.25 2.62
N LYS A 30 24.35 19.73 2.80
CA LYS A 30 25.53 20.54 3.12
C LYS A 30 25.81 21.59 2.06
N ILE A 31 25.73 21.23 0.77
CA ILE A 31 25.94 22.18 -0.34
C ILE A 31 24.93 23.32 -0.28
N GLN A 32 23.69 23.07 0.23
CA GLN A 32 22.64 24.06 0.38
C GLN A 32 22.75 24.85 1.70
N GLY A 33 23.77 24.58 2.52
CA GLY A 33 23.98 25.21 3.82
C GLY A 33 22.88 24.87 4.84
N VAL A 34 22.40 23.62 4.82
CA VAL A 34 21.43 23.09 5.77
C VAL A 34 22.13 22.78 7.09
N ASP A 35 21.49 23.15 8.20
CA ASP A 35 21.99 22.87 9.55
C ASP A 35 21.53 21.48 10.07
N LEU A 36 20.30 21.09 9.74
CA LEU A 36 19.68 19.82 10.17
C LEU A 36 18.95 19.15 9.00
N ILE A 37 19.28 17.90 8.71
CA ILE A 37 18.51 17.06 7.77
C ILE A 37 17.72 15.99 8.54
N VAL A 38 16.48 15.74 8.11
CA VAL A 38 15.54 14.81 8.76
C VAL A 38 15.08 13.74 7.78
N PHE A 39 15.27 12.49 8.13
CA PHE A 39 14.83 11.30 7.40
C PHE A 39 13.63 10.63 8.08
N ALA A 40 12.96 9.73 7.37
CA ALA A 40 11.76 9.03 7.83
C ALA A 40 12.03 8.01 8.95
N GLU A 41 10.96 7.50 9.54
CA GLU A 41 10.94 6.38 10.48
C GLU A 41 11.56 5.13 9.86
N LEU A 42 12.41 4.42 10.62
CA LEU A 42 13.15 3.22 10.22
C LEU A 42 13.85 3.31 8.84
N ALA A 43 14.28 4.54 8.46
CA ALA A 43 14.89 4.83 7.17
C ALA A 43 16.13 3.96 6.87
N VAL A 44 16.90 3.60 7.89
CA VAL A 44 18.12 2.81 7.74
C VAL A 44 17.82 1.40 7.23
N CYS A 45 16.82 0.73 7.81
CA CYS A 45 16.47 -0.65 7.45
C CYS A 45 15.25 -0.79 6.54
N GLY A 46 14.49 0.31 6.31
CA GLY A 46 13.19 0.29 5.63
C GLY A 46 12.05 -0.21 6.54
N TYR A 47 10.82 0.26 6.28
CA TYR A 47 9.62 -0.06 7.05
C TYR A 47 8.59 -0.82 6.19
N PRO A 48 7.93 -1.89 6.70
CA PRO A 48 8.16 -2.57 7.98
C PRO A 48 9.14 -3.75 7.86
N PRO A 49 10.19 -3.82 8.69
CA PRO A 49 11.18 -4.90 8.61
C PRO A 49 10.66 -6.26 9.14
N ARG A 50 9.59 -6.26 9.92
CA ARG A 50 8.91 -7.47 10.46
C ARG A 50 9.89 -8.41 11.19
N ASP A 51 9.79 -9.74 10.97
CA ASP A 51 10.60 -10.75 11.66
C ASP A 51 12.12 -10.66 11.37
N PHE A 52 12.57 -9.81 10.44
CA PHE A 52 14.00 -9.47 10.35
C PHE A 52 14.53 -8.84 11.64
N LEU A 53 13.66 -8.19 12.42
CA LEU A 53 14.01 -7.63 13.73
C LEU A 53 14.39 -8.69 14.78
N GLU A 54 14.08 -9.96 14.55
CA GLU A 54 14.44 -11.08 15.45
C GLU A 54 15.88 -11.57 15.21
N PHE A 55 16.58 -11.06 14.20
CA PHE A 55 17.96 -11.44 13.90
C PHE A 55 18.97 -10.41 14.41
N ASP A 56 19.88 -10.83 15.29
CA ASP A 56 20.94 -9.95 15.83
C ASP A 56 21.78 -9.31 14.72
N GLU A 57 22.12 -10.05 13.68
CA GLU A 57 22.89 -9.55 12.52
C GLU A 57 22.17 -8.38 11.82
N PHE A 58 20.84 -8.43 11.72
CA PHE A 58 20.07 -7.35 11.13
C PHE A 58 20.19 -6.05 11.94
N ILE A 59 20.17 -6.17 13.26
CA ILE A 59 20.34 -5.02 14.17
C ILE A 59 21.77 -4.48 14.14
N GLU A 60 22.77 -5.37 14.09
CA GLU A 60 24.18 -4.98 13.94
C GLU A 60 24.41 -4.21 12.62
N LEU A 61 23.76 -4.61 11.54
CA LEU A 61 23.82 -3.89 10.25
C LEU A 61 23.16 -2.51 10.35
N CYS A 62 22.06 -2.36 11.11
CA CYS A 62 21.48 -1.05 11.40
C CYS A 62 22.46 -0.13 12.13
N GLU A 63 23.11 -0.63 13.18
CA GLU A 63 24.10 0.13 13.95
C GLU A 63 25.31 0.52 13.12
N LYS A 64 25.83 -0.40 12.30
CA LYS A 64 26.95 -0.15 11.37
C LYS A 64 26.59 0.93 10.35
N SER A 65 25.40 0.86 9.77
CA SER A 65 24.91 1.87 8.84
C SER A 65 24.77 3.24 9.51
N ALA A 66 24.27 3.29 10.75
CA ALA A 66 24.18 4.54 11.51
C ALA A 66 25.56 5.15 11.80
N GLN A 67 26.59 4.31 12.06
CA GLN A 67 27.99 4.77 12.23
C GLN A 67 28.53 5.39 10.93
N GLN A 68 28.30 4.74 9.78
CA GLN A 68 28.69 5.26 8.48
C GLN A 68 28.00 6.61 8.19
N ILE A 69 26.70 6.71 8.45
CA ILE A 69 25.96 7.98 8.31
C ILE A 69 26.54 9.05 9.22
N ALA A 70 26.90 8.72 10.46
CA ALA A 70 27.49 9.67 11.41
C ALA A 70 28.81 10.26 10.90
N GLU A 71 29.67 9.49 10.25
CA GLU A 71 30.92 9.98 9.68
C GLU A 71 30.72 11.13 8.68
N HIS A 72 29.56 11.14 8.00
CA HIS A 72 29.15 12.18 7.07
C HIS A 72 28.43 13.36 7.71
N CYS A 73 28.10 13.31 9.00
CA CYS A 73 27.40 14.39 9.72
C CYS A 73 28.36 15.44 10.32
N LYS A 74 29.46 15.74 9.65
CA LYS A 74 30.36 16.85 10.03
C LYS A 74 29.88 18.14 9.39
N GLY A 75 29.63 19.17 10.22
CA GLY A 75 29.11 20.45 9.78
C GLY A 75 27.61 20.45 9.42
N ILE A 76 26.90 19.39 9.74
CA ILE A 76 25.44 19.25 9.63
C ILE A 76 24.97 18.27 10.71
N ALA A 77 23.77 18.49 11.26
CA ALA A 77 23.10 17.51 12.11
C ALA A 77 22.11 16.65 11.30
N CYS A 78 21.82 15.44 11.79
CA CYS A 78 20.93 14.49 11.15
C CYS A 78 19.97 13.87 12.17
N ILE A 79 18.69 13.71 11.77
CA ILE A 79 17.72 12.84 12.45
C ILE A 79 17.39 11.69 11.50
N VAL A 80 17.63 10.45 11.94
CA VAL A 80 17.40 9.24 11.11
C VAL A 80 16.78 8.12 11.93
N GLY A 81 15.71 7.48 11.39
CA GLY A 81 15.00 6.38 12.03
C GLY A 81 15.69 5.02 11.85
N LEU A 82 15.79 4.24 12.95
CA LEU A 82 16.31 2.86 12.96
C LEU A 82 15.84 2.10 14.20
N PRO A 83 15.87 0.74 14.21
CA PRO A 83 15.69 -0.05 15.41
C PRO A 83 16.94 0.04 16.29
N VAL A 84 16.75 0.06 17.61
CA VAL A 84 17.83 0.18 18.62
C VAL A 84 17.64 -0.87 19.70
N LYS A 85 18.72 -1.50 20.13
CA LYS A 85 18.68 -2.48 21.24
C LYS A 85 18.22 -1.82 22.53
N ASN A 86 17.43 -2.57 23.30
CA ASN A 86 17.05 -2.23 24.65
C ASN A 86 18.05 -2.84 25.63
N ASP A 87 18.79 -1.99 26.33
CA ASP A 87 19.78 -2.41 27.33
C ASP A 87 19.16 -2.89 28.65
N VAL A 88 17.82 -2.76 28.78
CA VAL A 88 17.08 -3.19 29.98
C VAL A 88 16.60 -4.63 29.76
N LEU A 89 16.89 -5.52 30.74
CA LEU A 89 16.49 -6.93 30.67
C LEU A 89 14.98 -7.17 30.68
N ALA A 90 14.20 -6.20 31.14
CA ALA A 90 12.74 -6.29 31.18
C ALA A 90 12.13 -5.60 29.95
N GLY A 91 11.08 -6.19 29.39
CA GLY A 91 10.38 -5.66 28.22
C GLY A 91 10.84 -6.32 26.93
N LYS A 92 10.64 -5.63 25.80
CA LYS A 92 11.07 -6.07 24.47
C LYS A 92 12.54 -5.73 24.25
N ASP A 93 13.20 -6.49 23.39
CA ASP A 93 14.63 -6.34 23.12
C ASP A 93 15.00 -5.11 22.29
N LEU A 94 14.00 -4.46 21.64
CA LEU A 94 14.21 -3.38 20.71
C LEU A 94 13.30 -2.18 20.98
N TYR A 95 13.79 -1.00 20.57
CA TYR A 95 12.99 0.22 20.40
C TYR A 95 12.93 0.61 18.92
N ASN A 96 11.79 1.09 18.44
CA ASN A 96 11.70 1.92 17.25
C ASN A 96 12.19 3.33 17.65
N ALA A 97 13.26 3.80 17.03
CA ALA A 97 13.95 5.00 17.49
C ALA A 97 14.42 5.90 16.36
N ALA A 98 14.73 7.14 16.73
CA ALA A 98 15.42 8.11 15.88
C ALA A 98 16.75 8.50 16.55
N TYR A 99 17.84 8.44 15.79
CA TYR A 99 19.13 8.97 16.18
C TYR A 99 19.21 10.45 15.81
N PHE A 100 19.59 11.28 16.77
CA PHE A 100 20.10 12.62 16.51
C PHE A 100 21.61 12.60 16.53
N ILE A 101 22.19 12.87 15.38
CA ILE A 101 23.63 12.83 15.12
C ILE A 101 24.09 14.25 14.82
N GLU A 102 25.17 14.69 15.48
CA GLU A 102 25.78 16.00 15.28
C GLU A 102 27.31 15.88 15.36
N ASP A 103 28.01 16.57 14.47
CA ASP A 103 29.48 16.56 14.39
C ASP A 103 30.11 15.15 14.39
N GLY A 104 29.48 14.24 13.63
CA GLY A 104 29.96 12.86 13.49
C GLY A 104 29.70 11.97 14.71
N ARG A 105 28.86 12.39 15.66
CA ARG A 105 28.61 11.66 16.91
C ARG A 105 27.11 11.56 17.21
N LEU A 106 26.71 10.40 17.70
CA LEU A 106 25.37 10.22 18.29
C LEU A 106 25.26 11.09 19.55
N LYS A 107 24.32 12.00 19.58
CA LYS A 107 24.04 12.91 20.70
C LYS A 107 22.81 12.49 21.50
N ARG A 108 21.77 11.97 20.83
CA ARG A 108 20.50 11.59 21.45
C ARG A 108 19.85 10.43 20.72
N VAL A 109 19.17 9.57 21.46
CA VAL A 109 18.25 8.55 20.95
C VAL A 109 16.84 8.93 21.41
N VAL A 110 15.94 9.16 20.44
CA VAL A 110 14.51 9.37 20.69
C VAL A 110 13.82 8.05 20.41
N LYS A 111 13.04 7.56 21.37
CA LYS A 111 12.35 6.27 21.29
C LYS A 111 10.85 6.49 21.09
N LYS A 112 10.21 5.70 20.23
CA LYS A 112 8.77 5.73 19.97
C LYS A 112 7.99 5.23 21.18
N ALA A 113 6.90 5.91 21.53
CA ALA A 113 6.05 5.53 22.65
C ALA A 113 4.79 4.80 22.22
N LEU A 114 4.13 5.30 21.18
CA LEU A 114 2.85 4.76 20.73
C LEU A 114 3.10 3.76 19.59
N LEU A 115 2.92 2.47 19.91
CA LEU A 115 3.22 1.35 19.01
C LEU A 115 1.91 0.79 18.44
N PRO A 116 1.56 1.08 17.18
CA PRO A 116 0.33 0.56 16.59
C PRO A 116 0.40 -0.96 16.39
N ASN A 117 -0.72 -1.63 16.68
CA ASN A 117 -0.93 -3.07 16.49
C ASN A 117 -2.29 -3.37 15.85
N TYR A 118 -2.78 -2.47 15.03
CA TYR A 118 -4.02 -2.56 14.29
C TYR A 118 -3.76 -2.48 12.79
N ASP A 119 -4.73 -2.95 11.98
CA ASP A 119 -4.67 -2.99 10.52
C ASP A 119 -3.40 -3.69 10.02
N VAL A 120 -2.51 -2.97 9.32
CA VAL A 120 -1.24 -3.49 8.79
C VAL A 120 -0.08 -3.42 9.79
N PHE A 121 -0.30 -2.76 10.91
CA PHE A 121 0.72 -2.56 11.93
C PHE A 121 0.80 -3.75 12.90
N ASP A 122 2.02 -4.05 13.32
CA ASP A 122 2.30 -5.07 14.36
C ASP A 122 3.54 -4.68 15.20
N GLU A 123 3.72 -3.37 15.44
CA GLU A 123 4.94 -2.84 16.06
C GLU A 123 5.11 -3.29 17.51
N TYR A 124 4.03 -3.39 18.28
CA TYR A 124 4.08 -3.86 19.66
C TYR A 124 4.60 -5.30 19.77
N ARG A 125 4.60 -6.08 18.69
CA ARG A 125 5.21 -7.41 18.66
C ARG A 125 6.73 -7.36 18.88
N TYR A 126 7.40 -6.35 18.33
CA TYR A 126 8.86 -6.26 18.27
C TYR A 126 9.46 -5.22 19.21
N PHE A 127 8.77 -4.09 19.40
CA PHE A 127 9.32 -2.92 20.06
C PHE A 127 8.75 -2.71 21.46
N GLU A 128 9.59 -2.20 22.36
CA GLU A 128 9.21 -1.69 23.68
C GLU A 128 8.74 -0.24 23.56
N PRO A 129 7.59 0.14 24.16
CA PRO A 129 7.15 1.53 24.20
C PRO A 129 8.06 2.38 25.08
N ALA A 130 8.42 3.57 24.62
CA ALA A 130 9.17 4.52 25.43
C ALA A 130 8.33 5.02 26.61
N SER A 131 8.99 5.16 27.76
CA SER A 131 8.41 5.71 29.00
C SER A 131 9.06 7.03 29.44
N HIS A 132 10.09 7.50 28.69
CA HIS A 132 10.83 8.70 29.01
C HIS A 132 11.04 9.54 27.77
N PHE A 133 10.79 10.86 27.87
CA PHE A 133 10.77 11.78 26.74
C PHE A 133 11.63 13.00 27.01
N GLU A 134 12.56 13.28 26.12
CA GLU A 134 13.43 14.44 26.17
C GLU A 134 13.50 15.16 24.83
N CYS A 135 13.44 16.50 24.90
CA CYS A 135 13.71 17.34 23.74
C CYS A 135 15.19 17.28 23.33
N ILE A 136 15.44 17.46 22.05
CA ILE A 136 16.80 17.69 21.53
C ILE A 136 17.12 19.17 21.69
N ASP A 137 18.30 19.50 22.20
CA ASP A 137 18.83 20.88 22.18
C ASP A 137 19.81 20.98 21.01
N PHE A 138 19.48 21.80 20.02
CA PHE A 138 20.30 22.02 18.85
C PHE A 138 20.41 23.51 18.53
N GLN A 139 21.63 24.02 18.52
CA GLN A 139 21.94 25.47 18.32
C GLN A 139 21.11 26.37 19.28
N GLY A 140 20.89 25.93 20.52
CA GLY A 140 20.13 26.69 21.53
C GLY A 140 18.60 26.61 21.33
N ILE A 141 18.11 25.81 20.40
CA ILE A 141 16.69 25.60 20.14
C ILE A 141 16.30 24.19 20.62
N LYS A 142 15.32 24.12 21.52
CA LYS A 142 14.73 22.83 21.93
C LYS A 142 13.74 22.36 20.88
N ILE A 143 13.95 21.15 20.39
CA ILE A 143 13.13 20.47 19.37
C ILE A 143 12.47 19.26 20.01
N ALA A 144 11.15 19.18 19.93
CA ALA A 144 10.39 17.99 20.28
C ALA A 144 10.36 17.05 19.06
N VAL A 145 11.06 15.93 19.15
CA VAL A 145 11.05 14.90 18.11
C VAL A 145 10.13 13.78 18.54
N THR A 146 9.24 13.35 17.64
CA THR A 146 8.28 12.27 17.80
C THR A 146 8.32 11.35 16.58
N ILE A 147 7.80 10.13 16.74
CA ILE A 147 7.83 9.12 15.67
C ILE A 147 6.42 8.68 15.33
N CYS A 148 5.97 9.00 14.12
CA CYS A 148 4.72 8.57 13.48
C CYS A 148 3.51 8.62 14.44
N GLU A 149 3.07 7.47 14.97
CA GLU A 149 1.91 7.27 15.85
C GLU A 149 1.91 8.16 17.08
N ASP A 150 3.05 8.65 17.54
CA ASP A 150 3.17 9.51 18.74
C ASP A 150 2.32 10.79 18.66
N LEU A 151 1.91 11.23 17.46
CA LEU A 151 1.03 12.37 17.24
C LEU A 151 -0.44 12.00 16.98
N TRP A 152 -0.77 10.72 16.86
CA TRP A 152 -2.13 10.29 16.47
C TRP A 152 -3.10 10.19 17.66
N ASN A 153 -2.63 10.35 18.89
CA ASN A 153 -3.45 10.27 20.11
C ASN A 153 -4.02 11.64 20.51
N ILE A 154 -4.79 12.29 19.64
CA ILE A 154 -5.23 13.69 19.84
C ILE A 154 -6.75 13.89 19.89
N ASN A 155 -7.55 12.99 19.34
CA ASN A 155 -8.98 13.17 19.16
C ASN A 155 -9.82 12.69 20.36
N ASN A 156 -11.16 12.86 20.28
CA ASN A 156 -12.13 12.52 21.34
C ASN A 156 -12.22 11.02 21.66
N ASN A 157 -11.57 10.16 20.88
CA ASN A 157 -11.49 8.71 21.15
C ASN A 157 -10.04 8.24 21.06
N PRO A 158 -9.21 8.59 22.05
CA PRO A 158 -7.79 8.23 22.05
C PRO A 158 -7.61 6.73 22.18
N LEU A 159 -6.73 6.16 21.34
CA LEU A 159 -6.34 4.74 21.42
C LEU A 159 -5.37 4.46 22.57
N TYR A 160 -4.69 5.48 23.07
CA TYR A 160 -3.62 5.38 24.05
C TYR A 160 -3.91 6.24 25.29
N ILE A 161 -3.42 5.80 26.45
CA ILE A 161 -3.64 6.47 27.75
C ILE A 161 -2.79 7.74 27.88
N ALA A 162 -1.63 7.81 27.23
CA ALA A 162 -0.69 8.92 27.29
C ALA A 162 -0.33 9.43 25.91
N SER A 163 0.15 10.66 25.83
CA SER A 163 0.72 11.27 24.62
C SER A 163 2.12 11.80 24.92
N PRO A 164 3.15 11.40 24.15
CA PRO A 164 4.53 11.88 24.36
C PRO A 164 4.65 13.40 24.36
N MET A 165 3.87 14.08 23.52
CA MET A 165 3.91 15.54 23.43
C MET A 165 3.43 16.24 24.70
N ASP A 166 2.54 15.66 25.50
CA ASP A 166 2.09 16.25 26.78
C ASP A 166 3.22 16.32 27.83
N GLU A 167 4.25 15.46 27.70
CA GLU A 167 5.46 15.52 28.50
C GLU A 167 6.53 16.42 27.86
N LEU A 168 6.73 16.33 26.56
CA LEU A 168 7.74 17.11 25.84
C LEU A 168 7.45 18.61 25.92
N ILE A 169 6.18 19.05 25.89
CA ILE A 169 5.82 20.47 25.95
C ILE A 169 6.25 21.15 27.27
N ARG A 170 6.38 20.38 28.38
CA ARG A 170 6.84 20.89 29.67
C ARG A 170 8.30 21.37 29.63
N GLN A 171 9.08 20.87 28.68
CA GLN A 171 10.47 21.27 28.44
C GLN A 171 10.59 22.53 27.58
N LYS A 172 9.45 23.11 27.13
CA LYS A 172 9.33 24.34 26.34
C LYS A 172 10.06 24.27 25.00
N PRO A 173 9.80 23.26 24.17
CA PRO A 173 10.33 23.21 22.81
C PRO A 173 9.84 24.41 21.99
N LYS A 174 10.51 24.65 20.86
CA LYS A 174 10.19 25.72 19.91
C LYS A 174 9.72 25.20 18.57
N LEU A 175 9.95 23.93 18.31
CA LEU A 175 9.63 23.22 17.06
C LEU A 175 9.26 21.78 17.39
N MET A 176 8.27 21.25 16.68
CA MET A 176 7.99 19.82 16.61
C MET A 176 8.52 19.25 15.29
N ILE A 177 9.16 18.08 15.34
CA ILE A 177 9.52 17.28 14.18
C ILE A 177 8.94 15.89 14.38
N ASN A 178 8.19 15.38 13.39
CA ASN A 178 7.69 14.02 13.38
C ASN A 178 8.26 13.27 12.17
N ILE A 179 8.94 12.17 12.43
CA ILE A 179 9.40 11.25 11.39
C ILE A 179 8.43 10.09 11.27
N ALA A 180 8.03 9.71 10.06
CA ALA A 180 6.96 8.75 9.87
C ALA A 180 7.22 7.74 8.75
N ALA A 181 6.54 6.60 8.87
CA ALA A 181 6.30 5.62 7.83
C ALA A 181 4.79 5.33 7.80
N SER A 182 4.01 6.36 7.46
CA SER A 182 2.54 6.31 7.43
C SER A 182 2.06 5.71 6.12
N PRO A 183 1.38 4.54 6.13
CA PRO A 183 0.92 3.88 4.92
C PRO A 183 -0.20 4.64 4.23
N PHE A 184 -0.20 4.55 2.91
CA PHE A 184 -1.24 5.09 2.05
C PHE A 184 -2.57 4.32 2.20
N SER A 185 -3.66 5.04 2.22
CA SER A 185 -4.98 4.64 1.70
C SER A 185 -5.68 5.90 1.19
N TYR A 186 -6.57 5.76 0.20
CA TYR A 186 -7.34 6.92 -0.27
C TYR A 186 -8.09 7.57 0.90
N CYS A 187 -8.25 8.88 0.91
CA CYS A 187 -8.78 9.72 2.00
C CYS A 187 -7.91 9.81 3.28
N HIS A 188 -6.74 9.16 3.36
CA HIS A 188 -5.91 9.22 4.56
C HIS A 188 -5.06 10.51 4.64
N ASP A 189 -4.78 11.14 3.52
CA ASP A 189 -4.10 12.43 3.41
C ASP A 189 -4.89 13.54 4.13
N GLU A 190 -6.21 13.61 3.93
CA GLU A 190 -7.07 14.56 4.62
C GLU A 190 -7.04 14.37 6.16
N GLU A 191 -7.15 13.12 6.63
CA GLU A 191 -7.07 12.79 8.05
C GLU A 191 -5.71 13.19 8.65
N ARG A 192 -4.63 12.91 7.93
CA ARG A 192 -3.26 13.27 8.32
C ARG A 192 -3.10 14.78 8.47
N VAL A 193 -3.60 15.58 7.53
CA VAL A 193 -3.59 17.04 7.62
C VAL A 193 -4.34 17.52 8.87
N VAL A 194 -5.52 16.97 9.17
CA VAL A 194 -6.31 17.33 10.34
C VAL A 194 -5.56 17.00 11.64
N VAL A 195 -5.06 15.77 11.78
CA VAL A 195 -4.34 15.32 12.98
C VAL A 195 -3.10 16.17 13.26
N LEU A 196 -2.29 16.46 12.24
CA LEU A 196 -1.07 17.25 12.39
C LEU A 196 -1.37 18.73 12.66
N SER A 197 -2.38 19.30 12.01
CA SER A 197 -2.89 20.66 12.28
C SER A 197 -3.33 20.80 13.74
N ASP A 198 -4.10 19.84 14.25
CA ASP A 198 -4.60 19.86 15.63
C ASP A 198 -3.47 19.74 16.66
N ASN A 199 -2.41 18.94 16.37
CA ASN A 199 -1.21 18.90 17.21
C ASN A 199 -0.50 20.27 17.23
N ALA A 200 -0.24 20.86 16.07
CA ALA A 200 0.42 22.17 15.98
C ALA A 200 -0.38 23.23 16.75
N ARG A 201 -1.70 23.23 16.64
CA ARG A 201 -2.61 24.15 17.35
C ARG A 201 -2.66 23.88 18.86
N LYS A 202 -2.80 22.61 19.28
CA LYS A 202 -2.88 22.20 20.70
C LYS A 202 -1.65 22.66 21.47
N TYR A 203 -0.46 22.42 20.90
CA TYR A 203 0.81 22.74 21.57
C TYR A 203 1.36 24.12 21.22
N ASN A 204 0.71 24.85 20.30
CA ASN A 204 1.13 26.17 19.82
C ASN A 204 2.58 26.19 19.33
N LEU A 205 2.95 25.18 18.53
CA LEU A 205 4.29 24.99 17.97
C LEU A 205 4.23 24.73 16.46
N PRO A 206 5.17 25.29 15.68
CA PRO A 206 5.35 24.85 14.30
C PRO A 206 5.69 23.35 14.25
N LEU A 207 5.21 22.66 13.20
CA LEU A 207 5.42 21.23 13.00
C LEU A 207 6.00 20.96 11.62
N LEU A 208 7.07 20.18 11.56
CA LEU A 208 7.62 19.58 10.36
C LEU A 208 7.37 18.05 10.44
N TYR A 209 6.68 17.52 9.45
CA TYR A 209 6.36 16.11 9.33
C TYR A 209 7.02 15.54 8.08
N VAL A 210 7.84 14.51 8.22
CA VAL A 210 8.46 13.79 7.10
C VAL A 210 7.97 12.35 7.03
N ASN A 211 7.42 11.98 5.87
CA ASN A 211 6.99 10.62 5.56
C ASN A 211 7.91 9.99 4.51
N GLN A 212 8.02 8.67 4.50
CA GLN A 212 8.64 7.96 3.38
C GLN A 212 7.70 7.87 2.18
N VAL A 213 8.25 7.54 1.01
CA VAL A 213 7.51 7.28 -0.23
C VAL A 213 7.94 5.93 -0.80
N GLY A 214 7.10 5.29 -1.62
CA GLY A 214 7.41 4.01 -2.27
C GLY A 214 6.52 2.87 -1.79
N ALA A 215 6.79 1.65 -2.26
CA ALA A 215 6.01 0.47 -1.89
C ALA A 215 6.89 -0.66 -1.35
N GLN A 216 6.34 -1.43 -0.42
CA GLN A 216 6.95 -2.61 0.20
C GLN A 216 5.93 -3.75 0.16
N THR A 217 5.96 -4.53 -0.92
CA THR A 217 4.97 -5.59 -1.23
C THR A 217 3.54 -5.03 -1.25
N GLU A 218 2.74 -5.27 -0.22
CA GLU A 218 1.34 -4.82 -0.13
C GLU A 218 1.21 -3.35 0.30
N ILE A 219 2.17 -2.84 1.08
CA ILE A 219 2.08 -1.54 1.73
C ILE A 219 2.71 -0.47 0.84
N ILE A 220 1.94 0.56 0.56
CA ILE A 220 2.37 1.72 -0.23
C ILE A 220 2.49 2.92 0.69
N PHE A 221 3.46 3.78 0.46
CA PHE A 221 3.68 5.04 1.16
C PHE A 221 3.64 6.18 0.14
N ASP A 222 2.78 7.13 0.39
CA ASP A 222 2.49 8.22 -0.55
C ASP A 222 3.45 9.41 -0.44
N GLY A 223 4.29 9.47 0.59
CA GLY A 223 5.05 10.67 0.91
C GLY A 223 4.15 11.74 1.50
N GLY A 224 3.91 12.85 0.80
CA GLY A 224 3.05 13.92 1.26
C GLY A 224 3.51 14.50 2.60
N SER A 225 4.82 14.76 2.75
CA SER A 225 5.38 15.40 3.94
C SER A 225 4.85 16.83 4.07
N LEU A 226 4.63 17.30 5.30
CA LEU A 226 3.85 18.49 5.60
C LEU A 226 4.58 19.43 6.55
N ALA A 227 4.30 20.73 6.42
CA ALA A 227 4.74 21.76 7.35
C ALA A 227 3.57 22.61 7.83
N PHE A 228 3.51 22.87 9.13
CA PHE A 228 2.46 23.67 9.76
C PHE A 228 3.06 24.82 10.58
N ASP A 229 2.36 25.94 10.63
CA ASP A 229 2.64 27.01 11.58
C ASP A 229 2.13 26.67 13.00
N ALA A 230 2.47 27.47 13.99
CA ALA A 230 2.06 27.26 15.38
C ALA A 230 0.53 27.41 15.62
N LYS A 231 -0.21 27.93 14.64
CA LYS A 231 -1.67 28.04 14.70
C LYS A 231 -2.38 26.84 14.06
N GLY A 232 -1.61 25.86 13.55
CA GLY A 232 -2.11 24.71 12.84
C GLY A 232 -2.48 24.98 11.39
N ASN A 233 -2.08 26.10 10.80
CA ASN A 233 -2.28 26.32 9.38
C ASN A 233 -1.23 25.51 8.60
N LEU A 234 -1.67 24.79 7.57
CA LEU A 234 -0.79 24.17 6.60
C LEU A 234 -0.03 25.28 5.84
N ILE A 235 1.28 25.16 5.74
CA ILE A 235 2.13 26.15 5.08
C ILE A 235 2.95 25.59 3.93
N ASP A 236 3.18 24.27 3.90
CA ASP A 236 3.77 23.57 2.76
C ASP A 236 3.37 22.10 2.74
N GLU A 237 3.27 21.56 1.55
CA GLU A 237 2.94 20.18 1.27
C GLU A 237 3.89 19.65 0.17
N MET A 238 4.62 18.58 0.48
CA MET A 238 5.55 17.97 -0.47
C MET A 238 4.79 17.05 -1.44
N PRO A 239 5.35 16.78 -2.63
CA PRO A 239 4.63 16.01 -3.65
C PRO A 239 4.31 14.59 -3.18
N TYR A 240 3.14 14.09 -3.61
CA TYR A 240 2.72 12.70 -3.41
C TYR A 240 3.37 11.77 -4.43
N PHE A 241 3.64 10.54 -4.03
CA PHE A 241 4.19 9.46 -4.86
C PHE A 241 5.52 9.78 -5.57
N LYS A 242 6.28 10.71 -5.00
CA LYS A 242 7.60 11.14 -5.53
C LYS A 242 8.59 11.38 -4.41
N GLU A 243 9.84 11.05 -4.66
CA GLU A 243 10.93 11.48 -3.78
C GLU A 243 11.13 12.98 -3.88
N ALA A 244 11.47 13.60 -2.75
CA ALA A 244 11.71 15.04 -2.70
C ALA A 244 12.59 15.40 -1.50
N LEU A 245 13.37 16.49 -1.67
CA LEU A 245 14.11 17.15 -0.61
C LEU A 245 13.61 18.60 -0.52
N ARG A 246 13.16 19.03 0.66
CA ARG A 246 12.64 20.38 0.88
C ARG A 246 13.38 21.05 2.03
N VAL A 247 13.83 22.28 1.84
CA VAL A 247 14.55 23.06 2.86
C VAL A 247 13.64 24.14 3.42
N TYR A 248 13.58 24.21 4.75
CA TYR A 248 12.83 25.20 5.52
C TYR A 248 13.78 26.06 6.33
N GLU A 249 13.53 27.36 6.37
CA GLU A 249 14.26 28.27 7.24
C GLU A 249 13.45 28.52 8.52
N PHE A 250 14.03 28.16 9.67
CA PHE A 250 13.43 28.33 10.99
C PHE A 250 14.13 29.45 11.74
N GLU A 251 13.38 30.51 12.04
CA GLU A 251 13.87 31.69 12.75
C GLU A 251 12.75 32.31 13.58
N ASP A 252 13.06 32.92 14.74
CA ASP A 252 12.07 33.53 15.64
C ASP A 252 10.89 32.63 16.01
N ASN A 253 11.14 31.33 16.18
CA ASN A 253 10.14 30.28 16.42
C ASN A 253 9.09 30.16 15.29
N ARG A 254 9.45 30.43 14.05
CA ARG A 254 8.59 30.36 12.86
C ARG A 254 9.34 29.76 11.68
N ILE A 255 8.60 29.10 10.82
CA ILE A 255 9.08 28.70 9.50
C ILE A 255 8.88 29.91 8.56
N LYS A 256 9.98 30.41 7.99
CA LYS A 256 10.01 31.63 7.17
C LYS A 256 9.70 31.35 5.70
N GLY A 257 9.21 32.37 5.00
CA GLY A 257 9.02 32.32 3.55
C GLY A 257 7.76 31.61 3.08
N TYR A 258 6.91 31.15 3.99
CA TYR A 258 5.68 30.44 3.69
C TYR A 258 4.45 31.22 4.17
N VAL A 259 3.34 31.04 3.50
CA VAL A 259 2.02 31.56 3.86
C VAL A 259 1.04 30.42 4.03
N PRO A 260 0.00 30.56 4.86
CA PRO A 260 -1.04 29.54 4.96
C PRO A 260 -1.62 29.17 3.60
N MET A 261 -1.75 27.88 3.35
CA MET A 261 -2.35 27.32 2.15
C MET A 261 -3.46 26.31 2.52
N GLN A 262 -4.31 26.00 1.56
CA GLN A 262 -5.26 24.92 1.71
C GLN A 262 -4.66 23.62 1.16
N HIS A 263 -4.96 22.51 1.82
CA HIS A 263 -4.65 21.20 1.29
C HIS A 263 -5.34 21.01 -0.07
N GLN A 264 -4.58 20.56 -1.05
CA GLN A 264 -5.12 20.27 -2.38
C GLN A 264 -5.41 18.76 -2.46
N ALA A 265 -6.63 18.39 -2.09
CA ALA A 265 -7.05 17.00 -2.18
C ALA A 265 -6.92 16.49 -3.63
N ILE A 266 -6.19 15.42 -3.80
CA ILE A 266 -6.10 14.70 -5.08
C ILE A 266 -7.32 13.77 -5.15
N PRO A 267 -8.04 13.69 -6.28
CA PRO A 267 -9.17 12.77 -6.41
C PRO A 267 -8.78 11.33 -6.07
N ASP A 268 -9.61 10.61 -5.30
CA ASP A 268 -9.32 9.25 -4.85
C ASP A 268 -8.87 8.32 -5.96
N ILE A 269 -9.53 8.39 -7.13
CA ILE A 269 -9.20 7.52 -8.26
C ILE A 269 -7.83 7.82 -8.87
N GLU A 270 -7.38 9.07 -8.79
CA GLU A 270 -6.03 9.47 -9.20
C GLU A 270 -5.00 8.97 -8.20
N GLN A 271 -5.27 9.08 -6.90
CA GLN A 271 -4.42 8.52 -5.84
C GLN A 271 -4.30 7.00 -5.99
N ILE A 272 -5.42 6.29 -6.19
CA ILE A 272 -5.44 4.84 -6.44
C ILE A 272 -4.58 4.49 -7.66
N HIS A 273 -4.74 5.22 -8.76
CA HIS A 273 -3.93 5.00 -9.97
C HIS A 273 -2.43 5.16 -9.71
N GLN A 274 -2.03 6.25 -9.05
CA GLN A 274 -0.62 6.53 -8.77
C GLN A 274 -0.03 5.49 -7.80
N ALA A 275 -0.79 5.09 -6.79
CA ALA A 275 -0.42 4.06 -5.83
C ALA A 275 -0.20 2.69 -6.49
N LEU A 276 -1.11 2.26 -7.37
CA LEU A 276 -0.99 0.98 -8.06
C LEU A 276 0.20 0.95 -9.02
N VAL A 277 0.44 2.02 -9.77
CA VAL A 277 1.62 2.13 -10.65
C VAL A 277 2.91 2.09 -9.83
N MET A 278 2.99 2.82 -8.71
CA MET A 278 4.13 2.76 -7.80
C MET A 278 4.30 1.37 -7.19
N GLY A 279 3.21 0.75 -6.74
CA GLY A 279 3.20 -0.59 -6.16
C GLY A 279 3.80 -1.64 -7.10
N ILE A 280 3.38 -1.66 -8.36
CA ILE A 280 3.93 -2.55 -9.38
C ILE A 280 5.42 -2.25 -9.59
N LYS A 281 5.76 -0.98 -9.87
CA LYS A 281 7.14 -0.58 -10.15
C LYS A 281 8.10 -0.99 -9.04
N ASP A 282 7.77 -0.69 -7.81
CA ASP A 282 8.63 -0.98 -6.65
C ASP A 282 8.69 -2.48 -6.34
N TYR A 283 7.58 -3.21 -6.50
CA TYR A 283 7.58 -4.66 -6.32
C TYR A 283 8.59 -5.33 -7.26
N PHE A 284 8.57 -4.98 -8.54
CA PHE A 284 9.51 -5.52 -9.52
C PHE A 284 10.95 -5.09 -9.25
N ALA A 285 11.20 -3.80 -9.08
CA ALA A 285 12.54 -3.27 -8.86
C ALA A 285 13.19 -3.82 -7.59
N LYS A 286 12.44 -3.88 -6.48
CA LYS A 286 12.96 -4.35 -5.19
C LYS A 286 13.10 -5.87 -5.10
N SER A 287 12.34 -6.62 -5.90
CA SER A 287 12.45 -8.09 -5.99
C SER A 287 13.40 -8.56 -7.08
N GLY A 288 14.02 -7.65 -7.84
CA GLY A 288 14.98 -7.96 -8.91
C GLY A 288 14.36 -8.54 -10.18
N PHE A 289 13.05 -8.32 -10.39
CA PHE A 289 12.36 -8.72 -11.61
C PHE A 289 12.15 -7.53 -12.56
N SER A 290 12.03 -7.81 -13.85
CA SER A 290 11.85 -6.77 -14.86
C SER A 290 10.64 -6.97 -15.77
N LYS A 291 10.13 -8.19 -15.91
CA LYS A 291 9.07 -8.52 -16.88
C LYS A 291 7.86 -9.18 -16.23
N ALA A 292 6.69 -8.72 -16.65
CA ALA A 292 5.39 -9.20 -16.22
C ALA A 292 4.70 -10.07 -17.28
N VAL A 293 3.88 -11.02 -16.84
CA VAL A 293 2.89 -11.72 -17.67
C VAL A 293 1.53 -11.64 -17.01
N LEU A 294 0.46 -11.57 -17.81
CA LEU A 294 -0.92 -11.63 -17.33
C LEU A 294 -1.84 -12.29 -18.35
N GLY A 295 -2.93 -12.88 -17.87
CA GLY A 295 -4.03 -13.32 -18.72
C GLY A 295 -4.88 -12.12 -19.16
N LEU A 296 -5.04 -11.92 -20.47
CA LEU A 296 -5.86 -10.84 -21.02
C LEU A 296 -7.14 -11.44 -21.65
N SER A 297 -8.27 -11.26 -20.96
CA SER A 297 -9.56 -11.82 -21.35
C SER A 297 -10.41 -10.92 -22.25
N GLY A 298 -10.00 -9.67 -22.43
CA GLY A 298 -10.82 -8.61 -23.04
C GLY A 298 -11.83 -7.97 -22.05
N GLY A 299 -11.94 -8.49 -20.83
CA GLY A 299 -12.71 -7.86 -19.75
C GLY A 299 -11.97 -6.68 -19.11
N ILE A 300 -12.74 -5.79 -18.45
CA ILE A 300 -12.24 -4.53 -17.89
C ILE A 300 -11.11 -4.72 -16.86
N ASP A 301 -11.19 -5.74 -16.00
CA ASP A 301 -10.22 -5.98 -14.93
C ASP A 301 -8.84 -6.30 -15.49
N SER A 302 -8.76 -7.27 -16.41
CA SER A 302 -7.50 -7.62 -17.08
C SER A 302 -6.96 -6.47 -17.93
N ALA A 303 -7.83 -5.69 -18.56
CA ALA A 303 -7.46 -4.51 -19.33
C ALA A 303 -6.79 -3.43 -18.47
N ILE A 304 -7.35 -3.15 -17.30
CA ILE A 304 -6.78 -2.20 -16.35
C ILE A 304 -5.42 -2.68 -15.83
N VAL A 305 -5.31 -3.95 -15.42
CA VAL A 305 -4.04 -4.50 -14.92
C VAL A 305 -2.96 -4.43 -16.01
N CYS A 306 -3.30 -4.74 -17.28
CA CYS A 306 -2.40 -4.60 -18.42
C CYS A 306 -1.94 -3.15 -18.58
N ALA A 307 -2.86 -2.18 -18.56
CA ALA A 307 -2.55 -0.77 -18.72
C ALA A 307 -1.68 -0.23 -17.57
N LEU A 308 -1.99 -0.61 -16.31
CA LEU A 308 -1.19 -0.22 -15.15
C LEU A 308 0.22 -0.83 -15.19
N ALA A 309 0.33 -2.12 -15.56
CA ALA A 309 1.62 -2.79 -15.70
C ALA A 309 2.50 -2.12 -16.77
N CYS A 310 1.93 -1.78 -17.92
CA CYS A 310 2.66 -1.10 -18.99
C CYS A 310 3.08 0.33 -18.58
N ARG A 311 2.27 1.04 -17.79
CA ARG A 311 2.66 2.36 -17.23
C ARG A 311 3.79 2.24 -16.19
N ALA A 312 3.81 1.17 -15.42
CA ALA A 312 4.80 0.95 -14.38
C ALA A 312 6.16 0.44 -14.90
N LEU A 313 6.13 -0.47 -15.87
CA LEU A 313 7.29 -1.24 -16.31
C LEU A 313 7.78 -0.88 -17.71
N GLY A 314 6.95 -0.21 -18.53
CA GLY A 314 7.13 -0.07 -19.98
C GLY A 314 6.42 -1.20 -20.72
N PRO A 315 5.78 -0.91 -21.88
CA PRO A 315 5.02 -1.91 -22.64
C PRO A 315 5.89 -3.08 -23.15
N GLU A 316 7.17 -2.87 -23.40
CA GLU A 316 8.16 -3.88 -23.81
C GLU A 316 8.47 -4.91 -22.71
N ASN A 317 8.05 -4.63 -21.48
CA ASN A 317 8.26 -5.51 -20.31
C ASN A 317 6.98 -6.21 -19.85
N VAL A 318 5.91 -6.15 -20.65
CA VAL A 318 4.62 -6.78 -20.31
C VAL A 318 4.17 -7.69 -21.44
N MET A 319 3.93 -8.97 -21.09
CA MET A 319 3.39 -9.99 -21.98
C MET A 319 1.93 -10.25 -21.66
N ALA A 320 1.03 -9.96 -22.57
CA ALA A 320 -0.39 -10.25 -22.49
C ALA A 320 -0.69 -11.63 -23.14
N VAL A 321 -1.34 -12.55 -22.42
CA VAL A 321 -1.68 -13.88 -22.92
C VAL A 321 -3.19 -14.00 -23.09
N LEU A 322 -3.64 -14.09 -24.34
CA LEU A 322 -5.04 -14.33 -24.69
C LEU A 322 -5.28 -15.84 -24.72
N MET A 323 -6.23 -16.32 -23.94
CA MET A 323 -6.50 -17.76 -23.78
C MET A 323 -7.97 -18.11 -24.09
N PRO A 324 -8.37 -18.00 -25.36
CA PRO A 324 -9.75 -18.26 -25.73
C PRO A 324 -10.15 -19.71 -25.51
N SER A 325 -11.40 -19.91 -25.05
CA SER A 325 -12.07 -21.20 -24.96
C SER A 325 -13.18 -21.31 -26.02
N LYS A 326 -13.90 -22.42 -26.04
CA LYS A 326 -15.11 -22.59 -26.90
C LYS A 326 -16.26 -21.63 -26.55
N TYR A 327 -16.18 -20.95 -25.41
CA TYR A 327 -17.20 -19.99 -24.93
C TYR A 327 -16.77 -18.54 -25.03
N SER A 328 -15.50 -18.29 -25.37
CA SER A 328 -15.00 -16.93 -25.55
C SER A 328 -15.63 -16.28 -26.77
N SER A 329 -16.16 -15.08 -26.60
CA SER A 329 -16.79 -14.33 -27.68
C SER A 329 -15.75 -13.69 -28.59
N ASP A 330 -16.06 -13.56 -29.89
CA ASP A 330 -15.16 -12.90 -30.85
C ASP A 330 -14.86 -11.45 -30.46
N HIS A 331 -15.85 -10.75 -29.90
CA HIS A 331 -15.65 -9.36 -29.45
C HIS A 331 -14.70 -9.28 -28.25
N SER A 332 -14.67 -10.25 -27.33
CA SER A 332 -13.71 -10.24 -26.20
C SER A 332 -12.27 -10.42 -26.69
N ILE A 333 -12.06 -11.28 -27.70
CA ILE A 333 -10.75 -11.43 -28.35
C ILE A 333 -10.34 -10.14 -29.04
N GLN A 334 -11.27 -9.50 -29.79
CA GLN A 334 -11.01 -8.26 -30.49
C GLN A 334 -10.69 -7.10 -29.51
N ASP A 335 -11.45 -6.97 -28.43
CA ASP A 335 -11.20 -5.97 -27.38
C ASP A 335 -9.79 -6.12 -26.76
N ALA A 336 -9.36 -7.37 -26.53
CA ALA A 336 -8.02 -7.64 -26.02
C ALA A 336 -6.93 -7.26 -27.03
N LEU A 337 -7.12 -7.56 -28.31
CA LEU A 337 -6.18 -7.18 -29.38
C LEU A 337 -6.14 -5.67 -29.61
N ASP A 338 -7.28 -4.99 -29.53
CA ASP A 338 -7.34 -3.53 -29.63
C ASP A 338 -6.61 -2.86 -28.46
N LEU A 339 -6.76 -3.37 -27.24
CA LEU A 339 -5.99 -2.90 -26.08
C LEU A 339 -4.49 -3.05 -26.30
N VAL A 340 -4.04 -4.25 -26.69
CA VAL A 340 -2.62 -4.52 -26.97
C VAL A 340 -2.07 -3.55 -28.01
N LYS A 341 -2.82 -3.32 -29.09
CA LYS A 341 -2.47 -2.36 -30.14
C LYS A 341 -2.37 -0.94 -29.61
N ASN A 342 -3.33 -0.50 -28.77
CA ASN A 342 -3.34 0.85 -28.20
C ASN A 342 -2.16 1.10 -27.27
N ILE A 343 -1.76 0.09 -26.48
CA ILE A 343 -0.67 0.18 -25.49
C ILE A 343 0.70 -0.11 -26.13
N GLY A 344 0.75 -1.01 -27.13
CA GLY A 344 1.99 -1.45 -27.77
C GLY A 344 2.75 -2.52 -27.00
N CYS A 345 2.10 -3.33 -26.16
CA CYS A 345 2.76 -4.43 -25.44
C CYS A 345 2.81 -5.73 -26.28
N GLU A 346 3.70 -6.64 -25.90
CA GLU A 346 3.80 -7.97 -26.50
C GLU A 346 2.57 -8.84 -26.11
N HIS A 347 2.18 -9.74 -27.02
CA HIS A 347 1.10 -10.68 -26.73
C HIS A 347 1.25 -12.02 -27.43
N GLU A 348 0.60 -13.04 -26.83
CA GLU A 348 0.46 -14.37 -27.41
C GLU A 348 -1.00 -14.81 -27.32
N VAL A 349 -1.43 -15.59 -28.35
CA VAL A 349 -2.77 -16.20 -28.36
C VAL A 349 -2.62 -17.72 -28.22
N ILE A 350 -3.02 -18.23 -27.07
CA ILE A 350 -2.89 -19.65 -26.70
C ILE A 350 -4.29 -20.22 -26.38
N PRO A 351 -5.01 -20.79 -27.35
CA PRO A 351 -6.33 -21.39 -27.11
C PRO A 351 -6.26 -22.56 -26.10
N ILE A 352 -7.18 -22.58 -25.11
CA ILE A 352 -7.21 -23.63 -24.09
C ILE A 352 -8.14 -24.78 -24.41
N LYS A 353 -8.82 -24.75 -25.56
CA LYS A 353 -9.85 -25.73 -25.92
C LYS A 353 -9.38 -27.19 -25.84
N GLU A 354 -8.23 -27.49 -26.44
CA GLU A 354 -7.68 -28.85 -26.45
C GLU A 354 -7.35 -29.36 -25.04
N ALA A 355 -6.77 -28.51 -24.20
CA ALA A 355 -6.45 -28.86 -22.83
C ALA A 355 -7.72 -29.09 -21.99
N ALA A 356 -8.73 -28.22 -22.12
CA ALA A 356 -10.00 -28.38 -21.41
C ALA A 356 -10.75 -29.65 -21.87
N ASP A 357 -10.84 -29.89 -23.17
CA ASP A 357 -11.46 -31.09 -23.74
C ASP A 357 -10.72 -32.37 -23.30
N ALA A 358 -9.38 -32.32 -23.18
CA ALA A 358 -8.61 -33.47 -22.68
C ALA A 358 -8.93 -33.79 -21.21
N PHE A 359 -9.05 -32.75 -20.34
CA PHE A 359 -9.49 -32.96 -18.96
C PHE A 359 -10.93 -33.48 -18.88
N ASP A 360 -11.85 -32.91 -19.65
CA ASP A 360 -13.25 -33.37 -19.70
C ASP A 360 -13.32 -34.88 -20.07
N ASN A 361 -12.59 -35.29 -21.12
CA ASN A 361 -12.51 -36.67 -21.54
C ASN A 361 -11.87 -37.58 -20.49
N MET A 362 -10.79 -37.15 -19.86
CA MET A 362 -10.09 -37.92 -18.82
C MET A 362 -10.97 -38.12 -17.59
N MET A 363 -11.77 -37.13 -17.21
CA MET A 363 -12.60 -37.16 -16.01
C MET A 363 -13.99 -37.80 -16.25
N ALA A 364 -14.46 -37.92 -17.50
CA ALA A 364 -15.77 -38.48 -17.86
C ALA A 364 -16.08 -39.83 -17.19
N PRO A 365 -15.15 -40.83 -17.13
CA PRO A 365 -15.42 -42.09 -16.46
C PRO A 365 -15.65 -41.93 -14.93
N ALA A 366 -15.02 -40.94 -14.29
CA ALA A 366 -15.20 -40.68 -12.87
C ALA A 366 -16.48 -39.87 -12.59
N PHE A 367 -16.84 -38.95 -13.47
CA PHE A 367 -18.03 -38.11 -13.32
C PHE A 367 -19.32 -38.85 -13.73
N LYS A 368 -19.20 -39.91 -14.52
CA LYS A 368 -20.33 -40.69 -15.02
C LYS A 368 -21.34 -39.77 -15.76
N ASP A 369 -22.62 -39.89 -15.42
CA ASP A 369 -23.71 -39.14 -16.03
C ASP A 369 -24.10 -37.88 -15.24
N LEU A 370 -23.20 -37.37 -14.39
CA LEU A 370 -23.46 -36.13 -13.68
C LEU A 370 -23.54 -34.94 -14.65
N PRO A 371 -24.52 -34.02 -14.48
CA PRO A 371 -24.68 -32.89 -15.36
C PRO A 371 -23.53 -31.90 -15.21
N PHE A 372 -23.24 -31.13 -16.29
CA PHE A 372 -22.34 -30.00 -16.29
C PHE A 372 -22.66 -29.03 -15.14
N ASN A 373 -21.62 -28.61 -14.41
CA ASN A 373 -21.75 -27.68 -13.30
C ASN A 373 -20.50 -26.80 -13.16
N LEU A 374 -20.29 -26.23 -11.99
CA LEU A 374 -19.11 -25.38 -11.67
C LEU A 374 -17.76 -26.11 -11.84
N THR A 375 -17.74 -27.46 -11.88
CA THR A 375 -16.52 -28.26 -12.02
C THR A 375 -15.85 -27.99 -13.36
N GLU A 376 -16.62 -28.08 -14.46
CA GLU A 376 -16.12 -27.87 -15.82
C GLU A 376 -15.76 -26.40 -16.08
N GLU A 377 -16.49 -25.44 -15.48
CA GLU A 377 -16.11 -24.02 -15.47
C GLU A 377 -14.74 -23.85 -14.81
N ASN A 378 -14.54 -24.45 -13.63
CA ASN A 378 -13.28 -24.37 -12.89
C ASN A 378 -12.12 -25.10 -13.59
N ILE A 379 -12.36 -26.17 -14.36
CA ILE A 379 -11.33 -26.82 -15.17
C ILE A 379 -10.77 -25.82 -16.19
N GLN A 380 -11.62 -25.07 -16.90
CA GLN A 380 -11.18 -24.07 -17.88
C GLN A 380 -10.35 -22.98 -17.22
N ALA A 381 -10.77 -22.44 -16.05
CA ALA A 381 -10.02 -21.44 -15.31
C ALA A 381 -8.64 -21.98 -14.91
N ARG A 382 -8.54 -23.25 -14.49
CA ARG A 382 -7.26 -23.89 -14.14
C ARG A 382 -6.38 -24.14 -15.36
N CYS A 383 -6.94 -24.51 -16.52
CA CYS A 383 -6.18 -24.59 -17.77
C CYS A 383 -5.51 -23.26 -18.09
N ARG A 384 -6.24 -22.13 -17.94
CA ARG A 384 -5.65 -20.79 -18.09
C ARG A 384 -4.55 -20.54 -17.08
N GLY A 385 -4.76 -20.89 -15.81
CA GLY A 385 -3.75 -20.78 -14.76
C GLY A 385 -2.47 -21.54 -15.09
N ILE A 386 -2.57 -22.77 -15.63
CA ILE A 386 -1.42 -23.56 -16.07
C ILE A 386 -0.66 -22.85 -17.19
N VAL A 387 -1.36 -22.31 -18.20
CA VAL A 387 -0.72 -21.61 -19.33
C VAL A 387 0.07 -20.41 -18.86
N VAL A 388 -0.53 -19.49 -18.08
CA VAL A 388 0.18 -18.28 -17.62
C VAL A 388 1.32 -18.60 -16.66
N MET A 389 1.18 -19.65 -15.82
CA MET A 389 2.27 -20.12 -14.96
C MET A 389 3.41 -20.78 -15.75
N ALA A 390 3.09 -21.49 -16.83
CA ALA A 390 4.11 -22.03 -17.73
C ALA A 390 4.91 -20.92 -18.42
N MET A 391 4.23 -19.85 -18.87
CA MET A 391 4.89 -18.67 -19.43
C MET A 391 5.78 -17.99 -18.36
N SER A 392 5.24 -17.77 -17.16
CA SER A 392 5.98 -17.23 -16.03
C SER A 392 7.28 -18.01 -15.76
N ASN A 393 7.17 -19.33 -15.60
CA ASN A 393 8.31 -20.19 -15.28
C ASN A 393 9.33 -20.28 -16.43
N LYS A 394 8.85 -20.38 -17.68
CA LYS A 394 9.73 -20.56 -18.84
C LYS A 394 10.56 -19.34 -19.15
N PHE A 395 10.00 -18.14 -18.96
CA PHE A 395 10.62 -16.87 -19.34
C PHE A 395 11.11 -16.06 -18.14
N GLY A 396 10.85 -16.50 -16.91
CA GLY A 396 11.21 -15.75 -15.70
C GLY A 396 10.35 -14.50 -15.50
N TYR A 397 9.12 -14.49 -16.01
CA TYR A 397 8.18 -13.38 -15.84
C TYR A 397 7.40 -13.50 -14.55
N ILE A 398 7.00 -12.39 -13.97
CA ILE A 398 6.10 -12.35 -12.82
C ILE A 398 4.65 -12.32 -13.30
N LEU A 399 3.84 -13.29 -12.84
CA LEU A 399 2.42 -13.33 -13.14
C LEU A 399 1.65 -12.32 -12.29
N LEU A 400 0.96 -11.38 -12.95
CA LEU A 400 0.04 -10.44 -12.30
C LEU A 400 -1.37 -11.04 -12.22
N ASN A 401 -1.95 -10.99 -11.01
CA ASN A 401 -3.33 -11.37 -10.78
C ASN A 401 -4.26 -10.21 -11.11
N THR A 402 -5.42 -10.49 -11.70
CA THR A 402 -6.38 -9.50 -12.21
C THR A 402 -7.70 -9.46 -11.44
N SER A 403 -7.84 -10.21 -10.33
CA SER A 403 -9.05 -10.20 -9.50
C SER A 403 -9.20 -8.87 -8.78
N ASN A 404 -10.42 -8.34 -8.73
CA ASN A 404 -10.76 -7.11 -8.01
C ASN A 404 -11.25 -7.39 -6.58
N LYS A 405 -11.42 -6.33 -5.75
CA LYS A 405 -11.82 -6.46 -4.35
C LYS A 405 -13.21 -7.06 -4.18
N SER A 406 -14.15 -6.74 -5.04
CA SER A 406 -15.53 -7.23 -4.97
C SER A 406 -15.58 -8.75 -5.20
N GLU A 407 -14.86 -9.24 -6.19
CA GLU A 407 -14.70 -10.67 -6.48
C GLU A 407 -13.99 -11.40 -5.33
N CYS A 408 -12.86 -10.86 -4.86
CA CYS A 408 -12.12 -11.40 -3.70
C CYS A 408 -13.00 -11.45 -2.45
N ALA A 409 -13.87 -10.46 -2.23
CA ALA A 409 -14.74 -10.40 -1.08
C ALA A 409 -15.73 -11.56 -1.05
N VAL A 410 -16.45 -11.79 -2.13
CA VAL A 410 -17.51 -12.81 -2.21
C VAL A 410 -16.98 -14.18 -2.63
N GLY A 411 -15.69 -14.30 -2.94
CA GLY A 411 -15.05 -15.53 -3.39
C GLY A 411 -15.43 -15.93 -4.81
N TYR A 412 -15.75 -14.95 -5.66
CA TYR A 412 -16.04 -15.15 -7.08
C TYR A 412 -14.72 -15.28 -7.85
N GLY A 413 -14.16 -16.48 -7.80
CA GLY A 413 -12.87 -16.85 -8.40
C GLY A 413 -12.55 -18.32 -8.14
N THR A 414 -11.70 -18.89 -8.99
CA THR A 414 -11.28 -20.28 -8.96
C THR A 414 -9.89 -20.42 -8.37
N LEU A 415 -9.78 -21.16 -7.25
CA LEU A 415 -8.48 -21.53 -6.68
C LEU A 415 -7.63 -22.27 -7.72
N TYR A 416 -6.36 -21.85 -7.80
CA TYR A 416 -5.38 -22.42 -8.75
C TYR A 416 -5.73 -22.17 -10.23
N GLY A 417 -6.68 -21.27 -10.50
CA GLY A 417 -7.07 -20.78 -11.81
C GLY A 417 -6.82 -19.29 -11.93
N ASP A 418 -7.90 -18.51 -12.04
CA ASP A 418 -7.84 -17.05 -12.15
C ASP A 418 -7.35 -16.33 -10.86
N MET A 419 -7.33 -17.02 -9.72
CA MET A 419 -6.79 -16.52 -8.46
C MET A 419 -5.27 -16.67 -8.35
N CYS A 420 -4.56 -17.27 -9.33
CA CYS A 420 -3.10 -17.41 -9.28
C CYS A 420 -2.37 -16.11 -9.63
N GLY A 421 -1.12 -16.00 -9.17
CA GLY A 421 -0.25 -14.86 -9.44
C GLY A 421 0.76 -14.61 -8.32
N ALA A 422 1.65 -13.64 -8.53
CA ALA A 422 2.64 -13.22 -7.55
C ALA A 422 2.18 -11.97 -6.78
N ILE A 423 1.34 -11.13 -7.41
CA ILE A 423 0.77 -9.93 -6.80
C ILE A 423 -0.63 -9.64 -7.36
N GLY A 424 -1.58 -9.33 -6.50
CA GLY A 424 -2.93 -8.89 -6.83
C GLY A 424 -2.97 -7.38 -7.03
N VAL A 425 -2.94 -6.95 -8.29
CA VAL A 425 -2.79 -5.53 -8.62
C VAL A 425 -4.00 -4.72 -8.18
N ILE A 426 -5.21 -5.17 -8.53
CA ILE A 426 -6.48 -4.49 -8.21
C ILE A 426 -7.30 -5.21 -7.14
N GLY A 427 -6.69 -6.12 -6.38
CA GLY A 427 -7.36 -6.92 -5.34
C GLY A 427 -7.93 -6.11 -4.18
N ASP A 428 -7.57 -4.82 -4.08
CA ASP A 428 -8.11 -3.85 -3.11
C ASP A 428 -8.90 -2.71 -3.78
N VAL A 429 -9.30 -2.87 -5.05
CA VAL A 429 -10.11 -1.91 -5.82
C VAL A 429 -11.49 -2.51 -6.06
N TYR A 430 -12.57 -1.87 -5.60
CA TYR A 430 -13.94 -2.32 -5.84
C TYR A 430 -14.30 -2.25 -7.33
N LYS A 431 -15.23 -3.10 -7.78
CA LYS A 431 -15.65 -3.13 -9.19
C LYS A 431 -16.15 -1.78 -9.69
N THR A 432 -16.87 -1.04 -8.88
CA THR A 432 -17.31 0.33 -9.19
C THR A 432 -16.14 1.29 -9.36
N GLN A 433 -15.08 1.16 -8.55
CA GLN A 433 -13.83 1.92 -8.71
C GLN A 433 -13.02 1.45 -9.93
N VAL A 434 -13.10 0.16 -10.32
CA VAL A 434 -12.49 -0.36 -11.55
C VAL A 434 -13.02 0.39 -12.77
N TYR A 435 -14.33 0.64 -12.86
CA TYR A 435 -14.91 1.46 -13.93
C TYR A 435 -14.43 2.91 -13.91
N GLN A 436 -14.34 3.51 -12.71
CA GLN A 436 -13.79 4.87 -12.56
C GLN A 436 -12.31 4.93 -12.98
N LEU A 437 -11.54 3.91 -12.64
CA LEU A 437 -10.12 3.80 -13.00
C LEU A 437 -9.92 3.64 -14.51
N ALA A 438 -10.79 2.87 -15.19
CA ALA A 438 -10.77 2.76 -16.65
C ALA A 438 -11.01 4.12 -17.32
N ASN A 439 -12.00 4.86 -16.85
CA ASN A 439 -12.29 6.20 -17.35
C ASN A 439 -11.13 7.18 -17.06
N TYR A 440 -10.50 7.08 -15.89
CA TYR A 440 -9.32 7.88 -15.55
C TYR A 440 -8.11 7.53 -16.45
N ILE A 441 -7.91 6.26 -16.76
CA ILE A 441 -6.86 5.80 -17.69
C ILE A 441 -7.08 6.37 -19.09
N ASN A 442 -8.33 6.49 -19.51
CA ASN A 442 -8.74 6.99 -20.83
C ASN A 442 -8.90 8.52 -20.91
N LYS A 443 -8.66 9.27 -19.83
CA LYS A 443 -8.93 10.73 -19.79
C LYS A 443 -8.20 11.54 -20.88
N ASP A 444 -7.02 11.11 -21.28
CA ASP A 444 -6.18 11.82 -22.27
C ASP A 444 -6.16 11.12 -23.64
N GLY A 445 -6.96 10.07 -23.84
CA GLY A 445 -7.06 9.29 -25.07
C GLY A 445 -7.48 7.85 -24.80
N ILE A 446 -7.98 7.17 -25.83
CA ILE A 446 -8.48 5.79 -25.69
C ILE A 446 -7.31 4.83 -25.56
N VAL A 447 -7.11 4.29 -24.36
CA VAL A 447 -6.20 3.20 -24.03
C VAL A 447 -6.99 1.90 -23.93
N ILE A 448 -7.98 1.87 -23.03
CA ILE A 448 -8.89 0.73 -22.83
C ILE A 448 -10.05 0.87 -23.81
N PRO A 449 -10.32 -0.14 -24.65
CA PRO A 449 -11.43 -0.09 -25.60
C PRO A 449 -12.77 0.17 -24.90
N GLU A 450 -13.61 1.00 -25.50
CA GLU A 450 -14.92 1.36 -24.92
C GLU A 450 -15.79 0.14 -24.66
N ASN A 451 -15.77 -0.85 -25.57
CA ASN A 451 -16.53 -2.07 -25.40
C ASN A 451 -16.13 -2.88 -24.16
N SER A 452 -14.85 -2.87 -23.76
CA SER A 452 -14.41 -3.48 -22.50
C SER A 452 -15.00 -2.80 -21.27
N ILE A 453 -15.38 -1.51 -21.38
CA ILE A 453 -15.96 -0.72 -20.28
C ILE A 453 -17.48 -0.91 -20.21
N VAL A 454 -18.16 -0.90 -21.36
CA VAL A 454 -19.64 -0.86 -21.39
C VAL A 454 -20.29 -2.24 -21.42
N LYS A 455 -19.58 -3.29 -21.87
CA LYS A 455 -20.15 -4.64 -21.90
C LYS A 455 -20.38 -5.17 -20.48
N PRO A 456 -21.49 -5.93 -20.27
CA PRO A 456 -21.73 -6.58 -18.99
C PRO A 456 -20.57 -7.52 -18.58
N PRO A 457 -20.14 -7.50 -17.31
CA PRO A 457 -19.06 -8.36 -16.85
C PRO A 457 -19.48 -9.83 -16.92
N SER A 458 -18.55 -10.68 -17.37
CA SER A 458 -18.75 -12.13 -17.54
C SER A 458 -17.41 -12.86 -17.49
N ALA A 459 -17.40 -14.03 -16.84
CA ALA A 459 -16.26 -14.94 -16.84
C ALA A 459 -16.15 -15.78 -18.13
N GLU A 460 -17.17 -15.80 -19.00
CA GLU A 460 -17.22 -16.56 -20.27
C GLU A 460 -16.81 -18.05 -20.15
N LEU A 461 -17.27 -18.73 -19.08
CA LEU A 461 -16.99 -20.14 -18.82
C LEU A 461 -18.12 -21.07 -19.27
N ARG A 462 -19.29 -20.53 -19.61
CA ARG A 462 -20.48 -21.22 -20.14
C ARG A 462 -21.24 -20.30 -21.10
N PRO A 463 -22.16 -20.85 -21.95
CA PRO A 463 -22.89 -20.03 -22.91
C PRO A 463 -23.72 -18.93 -22.25
N GLY A 464 -23.57 -17.70 -22.72
CA GLY A 464 -24.36 -16.53 -22.28
C GLY A 464 -24.21 -16.12 -20.81
N GLN A 465 -23.17 -16.57 -20.15
CA GLN A 465 -22.90 -16.26 -18.74
C GLN A 465 -22.78 -14.76 -18.50
N LYS A 466 -23.35 -14.30 -17.37
CA LYS A 466 -23.15 -12.96 -16.81
C LYS A 466 -22.88 -13.08 -15.31
N ASP A 467 -22.10 -12.15 -14.77
CA ASP A 467 -21.85 -12.12 -13.32
C ASP A 467 -23.16 -11.91 -12.54
N SER A 468 -24.11 -11.16 -13.11
CA SER A 468 -25.46 -10.95 -12.55
C SER A 468 -26.29 -12.25 -12.38
N ASP A 469 -25.91 -13.36 -13.01
CA ASP A 469 -26.55 -14.67 -12.78
C ASP A 469 -26.31 -15.18 -11.34
N SER A 470 -25.19 -14.76 -10.72
CA SER A 470 -24.73 -15.24 -9.42
C SER A 470 -24.58 -14.14 -8.37
N LEU A 471 -24.28 -12.91 -8.79
CA LEU A 471 -24.01 -11.74 -7.94
C LEU A 471 -25.11 -10.68 -8.11
N PRO A 472 -25.39 -9.87 -7.10
CA PRO A 472 -26.18 -8.66 -7.28
C PRO A 472 -25.41 -7.60 -8.08
N ASP A 473 -26.10 -6.58 -8.56
CA ASP A 473 -25.45 -5.44 -9.22
C ASP A 473 -24.32 -4.87 -8.38
N TYR A 474 -23.19 -4.62 -9.01
CA TYR A 474 -21.98 -4.15 -8.32
C TYR A 474 -22.20 -2.81 -7.58
N ASP A 475 -23.07 -1.93 -8.06
CA ASP A 475 -23.43 -0.68 -7.37
C ASP A 475 -24.07 -0.91 -5.98
N ILE A 476 -24.75 -2.03 -5.79
CA ILE A 476 -25.35 -2.44 -4.52
C ILE A 476 -24.35 -3.28 -3.73
N LEU A 477 -23.72 -4.24 -4.39
CA LEU A 477 -22.74 -5.13 -3.77
C LEU A 477 -21.61 -4.35 -3.10
N ASP A 478 -20.96 -3.44 -3.81
CA ASP A 478 -19.80 -2.69 -3.31
C ASP A 478 -20.16 -1.78 -2.14
N LYS A 479 -21.35 -1.17 -2.15
CA LYS A 479 -21.85 -0.37 -1.01
C LYS A 479 -22.02 -1.20 0.25
N ILE A 480 -22.56 -2.42 0.14
CA ILE A 480 -22.73 -3.33 1.28
C ILE A 480 -21.37 -3.85 1.75
N LEU A 481 -20.48 -4.21 0.81
CA LEU A 481 -19.13 -4.65 1.12
C LEU A 481 -18.32 -3.57 1.84
N PHE A 482 -18.35 -2.33 1.37
CA PHE A 482 -17.68 -1.19 1.99
C PHE A 482 -18.13 -1.01 3.44
N GLN A 483 -19.44 -0.99 3.69
CA GLN A 483 -19.98 -0.85 5.03
C GLN A 483 -19.57 -2.00 5.95
N TYR A 484 -19.60 -3.24 5.45
CA TYR A 484 -19.26 -4.41 6.25
C TYR A 484 -17.75 -4.55 6.49
N ILE A 485 -16.93 -4.34 5.47
CA ILE A 485 -15.48 -4.60 5.51
C ILE A 485 -14.72 -3.41 6.09
N GLU A 486 -14.95 -2.22 5.55
CA GLU A 486 -14.18 -1.02 5.90
C GLU A 486 -14.78 -0.29 7.10
N GLN A 487 -16.10 -0.09 7.11
CA GLN A 487 -16.78 0.58 8.21
C GLN A 487 -17.12 -0.36 9.38
N LYS A 488 -16.92 -1.68 9.25
CA LYS A 488 -17.16 -2.71 10.28
C LYS A 488 -18.59 -2.68 10.83
N GLN A 489 -19.56 -2.30 9.99
CA GLN A 489 -20.97 -2.24 10.40
C GLN A 489 -21.56 -3.65 10.51
N SER A 490 -22.46 -3.83 11.49
CA SER A 490 -23.22 -5.06 11.64
C SER A 490 -24.25 -5.24 10.53
N SER A 491 -24.70 -6.47 10.27
CA SER A 491 -25.77 -6.73 9.30
C SER A 491 -27.04 -5.92 9.61
N SER A 492 -27.40 -5.81 10.89
CA SER A 492 -28.58 -5.03 11.32
C SER A 492 -28.44 -3.53 11.03
N ALA A 493 -27.23 -2.97 11.21
CA ALA A 493 -26.97 -1.55 10.90
C ALA A 493 -27.06 -1.28 9.39
N ILE A 494 -26.60 -2.20 8.55
CA ILE A 494 -26.70 -2.10 7.09
C ILE A 494 -28.14 -2.23 6.64
N ILE A 495 -28.91 -3.20 7.18
CA ILE A 495 -30.34 -3.37 6.88
C ILE A 495 -31.14 -2.13 7.27
N ALA A 496 -30.84 -1.51 8.41
CA ALA A 496 -31.51 -0.30 8.88
C ALA A 496 -31.35 0.91 7.93
N GLN A 497 -30.37 0.88 7.00
CA GLN A 497 -30.19 1.89 5.96
C GLN A 497 -31.09 1.67 4.72
N GLY A 498 -31.96 0.65 4.75
CA GLY A 498 -32.93 0.39 3.69
C GLY A 498 -32.52 -0.69 2.67
N TYR A 499 -31.42 -1.40 2.92
CA TYR A 499 -31.04 -2.55 2.08
C TYR A 499 -31.91 -3.78 2.42
N ASP A 500 -32.20 -4.62 1.40
CA ASP A 500 -32.94 -5.87 1.58
C ASP A 500 -32.21 -6.81 2.54
N GLU A 501 -32.93 -7.30 3.56
CA GLU A 501 -32.36 -8.15 4.60
C GLU A 501 -31.78 -9.47 4.03
N GLY A 502 -32.51 -10.11 3.11
CA GLY A 502 -32.06 -11.36 2.50
C GLY A 502 -30.77 -11.19 1.71
N LEU A 503 -30.67 -10.10 0.96
CA LEU A 503 -29.50 -9.74 0.18
C LEU A 503 -28.29 -9.44 1.08
N VAL A 504 -28.47 -8.61 2.11
CA VAL A 504 -27.38 -8.25 3.06
C VAL A 504 -26.83 -9.52 3.73
N ARG A 505 -27.71 -10.37 4.27
CA ARG A 505 -27.30 -11.61 4.93
C ARG A 505 -26.58 -12.57 3.97
N ARG A 506 -27.07 -12.69 2.71
CA ARG A 506 -26.43 -13.48 1.68
C ARG A 506 -25.02 -12.99 1.38
N ILE A 507 -24.84 -11.68 1.15
CA ILE A 507 -23.51 -11.10 0.85
C ILE A 507 -22.54 -11.31 2.02
N ILE A 508 -22.94 -11.01 3.25
CA ILE A 508 -22.11 -11.21 4.45
C ILE A 508 -21.70 -12.68 4.59
N LYS A 509 -22.63 -13.61 4.35
CA LYS A 509 -22.33 -15.04 4.35
C LYS A 509 -21.30 -15.40 3.29
N MET A 510 -21.43 -14.90 2.05
CA MET A 510 -20.45 -15.11 0.99
C MET A 510 -19.07 -14.61 1.40
N VAL A 511 -18.98 -13.41 1.98
CA VAL A 511 -17.71 -12.84 2.46
C VAL A 511 -17.07 -13.73 3.52
N ASN A 512 -17.82 -14.17 4.51
CA ASN A 512 -17.27 -14.96 5.62
C ASN A 512 -16.88 -16.39 5.20
N THR A 513 -17.65 -17.01 4.32
CA THR A 513 -17.35 -18.36 3.83
C THR A 513 -16.24 -18.40 2.79
N ALA A 514 -15.89 -17.27 2.16
CA ALA A 514 -14.81 -17.19 1.18
C ALA A 514 -13.40 -16.96 1.80
N GLU A 515 -13.29 -16.86 3.13
CA GLU A 515 -12.01 -16.56 3.79
C GLU A 515 -10.90 -17.57 3.42
N PHE A 516 -11.24 -18.88 3.31
CA PHE A 516 -10.27 -19.91 2.93
C PHE A 516 -9.68 -19.70 1.52
N LYS A 517 -10.42 -19.06 0.61
CA LYS A 517 -9.92 -18.68 -0.71
C LYS A 517 -8.91 -17.55 -0.62
N ARG A 518 -9.24 -16.51 0.17
CA ARG A 518 -8.36 -15.34 0.36
C ARG A 518 -7.02 -15.69 0.99
N TYR A 519 -6.94 -16.70 1.84
CA TYR A 519 -5.67 -17.22 2.38
C TYR A 519 -4.75 -17.86 1.31
N GLN A 520 -5.26 -18.09 0.10
CA GLN A 520 -4.53 -18.71 -1.00
C GLN A 520 -4.37 -17.78 -2.21
N THR A 521 -4.66 -16.49 -2.02
CA THR A 521 -4.42 -15.45 -3.03
C THR A 521 -3.01 -14.86 -2.89
N PRO A 522 -2.46 -14.28 -3.97
CA PRO A 522 -1.22 -13.50 -3.87
C PRO A 522 -1.40 -12.28 -2.95
N PRO A 523 -0.29 -11.70 -2.44
CA PRO A 523 -0.31 -10.40 -1.78
C PRO A 523 -1.02 -9.34 -2.63
N ILE A 524 -1.79 -8.47 -2.00
CA ILE A 524 -2.64 -7.47 -2.67
C ILE A 524 -2.05 -6.07 -2.45
N LEU A 525 -1.91 -5.27 -3.49
CA LEU A 525 -1.55 -3.85 -3.36
C LEU A 525 -2.66 -3.11 -2.60
N ARG A 526 -2.35 -2.65 -1.39
CA ARG A 526 -3.30 -1.98 -0.52
C ARG A 526 -3.48 -0.53 -0.96
N VAL A 527 -4.73 -0.15 -1.23
CA VAL A 527 -5.11 1.23 -1.57
C VAL A 527 -6.27 1.75 -0.74
N SER A 528 -7.01 0.86 -0.06
CA SER A 528 -8.16 1.21 0.78
C SER A 528 -7.82 1.20 2.27
N PRO A 529 -8.67 1.80 3.12
CA PRO A 529 -8.51 1.73 4.58
C PRO A 529 -8.49 0.31 5.15
N LYS A 530 -9.11 -0.67 4.46
CA LYS A 530 -9.17 -2.08 4.91
C LYS A 530 -9.03 -3.05 3.75
N ALA A 531 -7.81 -3.46 3.44
CA ALA A 531 -7.51 -4.49 2.45
C ALA A 531 -7.65 -5.90 3.02
N PHE A 532 -7.88 -6.88 2.14
CA PHE A 532 -7.73 -8.31 2.48
C PHE A 532 -6.24 -8.66 2.70
N GLY A 533 -5.99 -9.81 3.27
CA GLY A 533 -4.65 -10.24 3.67
C GLY A 533 -4.29 -9.74 5.06
N MET A 534 -3.16 -9.06 5.21
CA MET A 534 -2.64 -8.66 6.52
C MET A 534 -3.56 -7.74 7.32
N GLY A 535 -4.25 -6.81 6.65
CA GLY A 535 -5.10 -5.81 7.29
C GLY A 535 -6.41 -6.36 7.86
N ARG A 536 -6.87 -7.55 7.41
CA ARG A 536 -8.13 -8.17 7.83
C ARG A 536 -7.90 -9.60 8.32
N ARG A 537 -7.87 -9.80 9.62
CA ARG A 537 -7.57 -11.07 10.30
C ARG A 537 -8.86 -11.78 10.73
N MET A 538 -9.47 -12.56 9.83
CA MET A 538 -10.68 -13.33 10.11
C MET A 538 -10.37 -14.83 10.24
N PRO A 539 -10.97 -15.54 11.22
CA PRO A 539 -10.78 -16.98 11.36
C PRO A 539 -11.52 -17.71 10.23
N ILE A 540 -10.83 -18.66 9.56
CA ILE A 540 -11.43 -19.49 8.50
C ILE A 540 -12.56 -20.35 9.06
N VAL A 541 -12.35 -20.97 10.22
CA VAL A 541 -13.30 -21.90 10.85
C VAL A 541 -14.32 -21.20 11.77
N GLY A 542 -14.51 -19.89 11.60
CA GLY A 542 -15.45 -19.11 12.38
C GLY A 542 -16.90 -19.42 12.01
N LYS A 543 -17.80 -19.45 13.01
CA LYS A 543 -19.26 -19.66 12.82
C LYS A 543 -20.09 -18.39 13.08
N TYR A 544 -19.44 -17.28 13.39
CA TYR A 544 -20.11 -16.00 13.62
C TYR A 544 -20.61 -15.42 12.28
N LEU A 545 -21.89 -15.10 12.19
CA LEU A 545 -22.55 -14.57 10.99
C LEU A 545 -22.48 -15.48 9.74
N SER A 546 -22.36 -16.79 9.91
CA SER A 546 -22.36 -17.76 8.80
C SER A 546 -23.77 -18.28 8.51
#